data_b1782011c547bda3df8490b4ef03ae68
#
_entry.id   b1782011c547bda3df8490b4ef03ae68
#
_cell.length_a   1.000
_cell.length_b   1.000
_cell.length_c   1.000
_cell.angle_alpha   90.00
_cell.angle_beta   90.00
_cell.angle_gamma   90.00
#
_symmetry.space_group_name_H-M   'P 1'
#
loop_
_entity.id
_entity.type
_entity.pdbx_description
1 polymer ?
#
loop_
_entity_poly.entity_id
_entity_poly.type
_entity_poly.pdbx_seq_one_letter_code
_entity_poly.pdbx_strand_id
1 'polypeptide(L)'
;MKTYDIVIIGGGPAGLAAAVSAKNNGIDDILILERDKELGGILNQCIHNGFGLHTFKEELTGPEYAGRFISQVKELGIEYKLNTMVMDISHEKVVTAMNREDGLFEIQAKAVILAMGCRERPRGALNIPGYRPAGIYSAGTAQRLVNIEGFMPGREVVILGSGDIGLIMARRMTLEGAKVKVVAELMPYSGGLKRNIVQCLDDYGIPLKLSHTVVDIKGKERVEGITLAEVDSKGKPIPGTEEEYSCDTLLLSVGLIPENEISKGMGVDMNPVTSGPKVNESLETNIPGVFACGNVLHVHDLVDFVSEEAKAAGKNAAAYVKADGVETARDNDIVLNPIEGVRYTVPGTINVSNMDEQITVRFRVGGVYKNCYVSAYFDDERVIHRKRPVVAPGEMEEIKLTKEQLLQYPDLKTITVKIEQE
;
A
#
# COMPACT_ATOMS: atom_id res chain seq x y z
N MET A 1 -3.65 20.29 26.81
CA MET A 1 -3.27 19.47 25.63
C MET A 1 -1.96 18.77 25.97
N LYS A 2 -1.89 17.44 25.84
CA LYS A 2 -0.65 16.66 26.04
C LYS A 2 0.24 16.83 24.79
N THR A 3 1.56 16.87 25.00
CA THR A 3 2.54 16.99 23.90
C THR A 3 3.31 15.70 23.80
N TYR A 4 3.63 15.26 22.57
CA TYR A 4 4.51 14.13 22.28
C TYR A 4 5.58 14.56 21.26
N ASP A 5 6.73 13.92 21.34
CA ASP A 5 7.79 14.11 20.35
C ASP A 5 7.36 13.58 18.97
N ILE A 6 6.82 12.36 18.94
CA ILE A 6 6.32 11.74 17.70
C ILE A 6 4.94 11.14 17.94
N VAL A 7 3.98 11.48 17.09
CA VAL A 7 2.66 10.81 17.02
C VAL A 7 2.56 10.03 15.71
N ILE A 8 2.25 8.75 15.82
CA ILE A 8 2.12 7.82 14.68
C ILE A 8 0.67 7.47 14.48
N ILE A 9 0.14 7.71 13.28
CA ILE A 9 -1.25 7.46 12.93
C ILE A 9 -1.36 6.10 12.24
N GLY A 10 -1.86 5.11 12.98
CA GLY A 10 -2.00 3.73 12.55
C GLY A 10 -1.00 2.78 13.22
N GLY A 11 -1.52 1.72 13.83
CA GLY A 11 -0.75 0.66 14.51
C GLY A 11 -0.56 -0.59 13.66
N GLY A 12 -0.61 -0.46 12.33
CA GLY A 12 -0.28 -1.51 11.37
C GLY A 12 1.23 -1.70 11.19
N PRO A 13 1.67 -2.55 10.23
CA PRO A 13 3.10 -2.88 10.06
C PRO A 13 3.99 -1.66 9.85
N ALA A 14 3.52 -0.65 9.11
CA ALA A 14 4.27 0.59 8.92
C ALA A 14 4.43 1.36 10.24
N GLY A 15 3.34 1.63 10.94
CA GLY A 15 3.38 2.40 12.19
C GLY A 15 4.20 1.71 13.28
N LEU A 16 4.09 0.39 13.41
CA LEU A 16 4.88 -0.39 14.36
C LEU A 16 6.39 -0.32 14.05
N ALA A 17 6.77 -0.51 12.79
CA ALA A 17 8.17 -0.46 12.37
C ALA A 17 8.76 0.95 12.53
N ALA A 18 7.98 2.00 12.21
CA ALA A 18 8.37 3.40 12.41
C ALA A 18 8.57 3.73 13.89
N ALA A 19 7.64 3.28 14.76
CA ALA A 19 7.74 3.50 16.20
C ALA A 19 9.00 2.87 16.81
N VAL A 20 9.23 1.60 16.49
CA VAL A 20 10.43 0.88 16.94
C VAL A 20 11.71 1.58 16.45
N SER A 21 11.71 2.01 15.18
CA SER A 21 12.86 2.74 14.62
C SER A 21 13.08 4.08 15.30
N ALA A 22 12.05 4.89 15.53
CA ALA A 22 12.16 6.16 16.22
C ALA A 22 12.69 5.99 17.66
N LYS A 23 12.19 4.99 18.38
CA LYS A 23 12.66 4.64 19.73
C LYS A 23 14.13 4.26 19.75
N ASN A 24 14.55 3.39 18.84
CA ASN A 24 15.95 2.96 18.69
C ASN A 24 16.88 4.11 18.25
N ASN A 25 16.32 5.16 17.66
CA ASN A 25 17.02 6.41 17.35
C ASN A 25 16.87 7.46 18.44
N GLY A 26 16.54 7.05 19.67
CA GLY A 26 16.64 7.85 20.90
C GLY A 26 15.52 8.88 21.10
N ILE A 27 14.32 8.58 20.64
CA ILE A 27 13.10 9.31 21.00
C ILE A 27 12.32 8.46 22.01
N ASP A 28 12.04 9.02 23.17
CA ASP A 28 11.32 8.32 24.25
C ASP A 28 9.82 8.58 24.22
N ASP A 29 9.40 9.77 23.85
CA ASP A 29 8.02 10.23 23.93
C ASP A 29 7.30 10.00 22.58
N ILE A 30 6.85 8.75 22.36
CA ILE A 30 6.20 8.29 21.15
C ILE A 30 4.80 7.78 21.49
N LEU A 31 3.80 8.18 20.70
CA LEU A 31 2.44 7.67 20.80
C LEU A 31 1.97 7.07 19.47
N ILE A 32 1.46 5.84 19.51
CA ILE A 32 0.74 5.22 18.38
C ILE A 32 -0.76 5.35 18.61
N LEU A 33 -1.51 5.87 17.62
CA LEU A 33 -2.97 5.92 17.62
C LEU A 33 -3.52 4.88 16.65
N GLU A 34 -4.26 3.88 17.19
CA GLU A 34 -4.84 2.80 16.41
C GLU A 34 -6.36 2.76 16.56
N ARG A 35 -7.08 2.75 15.43
CA ARG A 35 -8.54 2.73 15.40
C ARG A 35 -9.15 1.37 15.74
N ASP A 36 -8.45 0.28 15.52
CA ASP A 36 -8.93 -1.07 15.83
C ASP A 36 -8.69 -1.42 17.31
N LYS A 37 -9.28 -2.51 17.75
CA LYS A 37 -9.18 -3.07 19.12
C LYS A 37 -7.79 -3.65 19.42
N GLU A 38 -6.91 -3.80 18.43
CA GLU A 38 -5.59 -4.41 18.55
C GLU A 38 -4.60 -3.83 17.54
N LEU A 39 -3.31 -3.90 17.88
CA LEU A 39 -2.22 -3.57 16.98
C LEU A 39 -2.03 -4.66 15.91
N GLY A 40 -1.35 -4.33 14.80
CA GLY A 40 -1.03 -5.25 13.71
C GLY A 40 -1.74 -4.92 12.40
N GLY A 41 -2.85 -4.20 12.47
CA GLY A 41 -3.60 -3.73 11.29
C GLY A 41 -4.05 -4.88 10.41
N ILE A 42 -3.93 -4.71 9.09
CA ILE A 42 -4.39 -5.68 8.08
C ILE A 42 -3.71 -7.05 8.19
N LEU A 43 -2.50 -7.12 8.78
CA LEU A 43 -1.77 -8.39 8.91
C LEU A 43 -2.49 -9.40 9.79
N ASN A 44 -3.28 -8.95 10.77
CA ASN A 44 -4.01 -9.84 11.67
C ASN A 44 -4.97 -10.78 10.93
N GLN A 45 -5.51 -10.36 9.79
CA GLN A 45 -6.37 -11.21 8.96
C GLN A 45 -5.62 -12.00 7.87
N CYS A 46 -4.34 -11.74 7.64
CA CYS A 46 -3.51 -12.37 6.61
C CYS A 46 -2.87 -13.66 7.15
N ILE A 47 -3.67 -14.72 7.34
CA ILE A 47 -3.21 -15.98 7.95
C ILE A 47 -2.43 -16.91 7.02
N HIS A 48 -2.22 -16.52 5.76
CA HIS A 48 -1.36 -17.22 4.82
C HIS A 48 0.11 -16.89 5.02
N ASN A 49 1.02 -17.75 4.53
CA ASN A 49 2.46 -17.59 4.59
C ASN A 49 2.97 -16.61 3.52
N GLY A 50 4.23 -16.22 3.64
CA GLY A 50 4.97 -15.43 2.65
C GLY A 50 5.44 -14.07 3.17
N PHE A 51 5.32 -13.81 4.46
CA PHE A 51 5.79 -12.60 5.13
C PHE A 51 7.14 -12.85 5.82
N GLY A 52 7.97 -11.83 5.95
CA GLY A 52 9.16 -11.85 6.81
C GLY A 52 10.45 -12.38 6.19
N LEU A 53 10.43 -12.85 4.95
CA LEU A 53 11.60 -13.41 4.28
C LEU A 53 12.77 -12.42 4.18
N HIS A 54 12.47 -11.13 3.96
CA HIS A 54 13.50 -10.08 3.88
C HIS A 54 13.83 -9.49 5.25
N THR A 55 12.84 -9.29 6.11
CA THR A 55 13.01 -8.62 7.41
C THR A 55 13.54 -9.56 8.48
N PHE A 56 12.97 -10.77 8.62
CA PHE A 56 13.26 -11.70 9.68
C PHE A 56 14.04 -12.93 9.21
N LYS A 57 14.22 -13.13 7.90
CA LYS A 57 14.83 -14.33 7.28
C LYS A 57 14.06 -15.61 7.61
N GLU A 58 12.78 -15.48 7.90
CA GLU A 58 11.84 -16.56 8.21
C GLU A 58 10.57 -16.37 7.40
N GLU A 59 9.92 -17.47 7.03
CA GLU A 59 8.60 -17.42 6.39
C GLU A 59 7.53 -17.45 7.47
N LEU A 60 6.81 -16.34 7.60
CA LEU A 60 5.81 -16.09 8.63
C LEU A 60 4.43 -15.90 8.02
N THR A 61 3.40 -16.10 8.84
CA THR A 61 2.05 -15.58 8.58
C THR A 61 1.96 -14.10 8.94
N GLY A 62 0.90 -13.41 8.49
CA GLY A 62 0.68 -12.00 8.83
C GLY A 62 0.64 -11.74 10.35
N PRO A 63 -0.15 -12.50 11.14
CA PRO A 63 -0.17 -12.34 12.60
C PRO A 63 1.18 -12.58 13.27
N GLU A 64 1.96 -13.57 12.83
CA GLU A 64 3.31 -13.81 13.35
C GLU A 64 4.25 -12.64 13.04
N TYR A 65 4.20 -12.11 11.81
CA TYR A 65 4.98 -10.94 11.44
C TYR A 65 4.61 -9.71 12.30
N ALA A 66 3.33 -9.41 12.43
CA ALA A 66 2.85 -8.32 13.27
C ALA A 66 3.25 -8.53 14.74
N GLY A 67 3.14 -9.76 15.24
CA GLY A 67 3.51 -10.15 16.61
C GLY A 67 4.97 -9.85 16.94
N ARG A 68 5.90 -9.99 15.98
CA ARG A 68 7.31 -9.63 16.17
C ARG A 68 7.51 -8.14 16.45
N PHE A 69 6.82 -7.27 15.72
CA PHE A 69 6.89 -5.82 15.97
C PHE A 69 6.09 -5.39 17.20
N ILE A 70 4.93 -6.00 17.45
CA ILE A 70 4.12 -5.73 18.66
C ILE A 70 4.92 -6.06 19.92
N SER A 71 5.67 -7.16 19.93
CA SER A 71 6.55 -7.52 21.04
C SER A 71 7.62 -6.45 21.26
N GLN A 72 8.27 -5.98 20.21
CA GLN A 72 9.27 -4.91 20.30
C GLN A 72 8.66 -3.60 20.84
N VAL A 73 7.46 -3.20 20.38
CA VAL A 73 6.76 -2.02 20.88
C VAL A 73 6.52 -2.12 22.39
N LYS A 74 6.08 -3.29 22.86
CA LYS A 74 5.84 -3.55 24.29
C LYS A 74 7.14 -3.58 25.11
N GLU A 75 8.16 -4.27 24.64
CA GLU A 75 9.47 -4.35 25.29
C GLU A 75 10.16 -2.99 25.41
N LEU A 76 10.00 -2.13 24.41
CA LEU A 76 10.53 -0.78 24.39
C LEU A 76 9.67 0.23 25.15
N GLY A 77 8.52 -0.19 25.69
CA GLY A 77 7.61 0.67 26.45
C GLY A 77 7.00 1.81 25.63
N ILE A 78 6.79 1.61 24.33
CA ILE A 78 6.17 2.63 23.45
C ILE A 78 4.68 2.73 23.78
N GLU A 79 4.19 3.94 24.06
CA GLU A 79 2.78 4.21 24.36
C GLU A 79 1.91 4.03 23.11
N TYR A 80 0.72 3.41 23.27
CA TYR A 80 -0.27 3.31 22.23
C TYR A 80 -1.69 3.39 22.79
N LYS A 81 -2.61 3.93 21.98
CA LYS A 81 -4.05 3.97 22.27
C LYS A 81 -4.80 3.19 21.18
N LEU A 82 -5.54 2.18 21.62
CA LEU A 82 -6.42 1.36 20.77
C LEU A 82 -7.84 1.96 20.75
N ASN A 83 -8.69 1.48 19.81
CA ASN A 83 -10.05 1.98 19.62
C ASN A 83 -10.09 3.53 19.51
N THR A 84 -9.01 4.12 19.01
CA THR A 84 -8.82 5.58 18.96
C THR A 84 -8.78 6.05 17.52
N MET A 85 -9.82 6.76 17.11
CA MET A 85 -9.97 7.30 15.77
C MET A 85 -9.38 8.71 15.70
N VAL A 86 -8.41 8.92 14.82
CA VAL A 86 -7.95 10.25 14.47
C VAL A 86 -8.95 10.87 13.50
N MET A 87 -9.46 12.05 13.86
CA MET A 87 -10.50 12.76 13.12
C MET A 87 -9.91 13.84 12.21
N ASP A 88 -8.86 14.49 12.67
CA ASP A 88 -8.21 15.59 11.96
C ASP A 88 -6.77 15.79 12.45
N ILE A 89 -5.95 16.43 11.63
CA ILE A 89 -4.61 16.89 11.99
C ILE A 89 -4.44 18.28 11.39
N SER A 90 -4.16 19.28 12.24
CA SER A 90 -3.90 20.64 11.77
C SER A 90 -2.52 20.75 11.12
N HIS A 91 -2.32 21.82 10.35
CA HIS A 91 -1.01 22.16 9.76
C HIS A 91 0.09 22.32 10.83
N GLU A 92 -0.27 22.77 12.04
CA GLU A 92 0.61 22.91 13.20
C GLU A 92 0.83 21.59 13.94
N LYS A 93 0.39 20.48 13.38
CA LYS A 93 0.51 19.13 13.94
C LYS A 93 -0.26 18.91 15.25
N VAL A 94 -1.41 19.59 15.42
CA VAL A 94 -2.38 19.25 16.45
C VAL A 94 -3.24 18.10 15.94
N VAL A 95 -3.16 16.96 16.61
CA VAL A 95 -3.92 15.74 16.27
C VAL A 95 -5.19 15.71 17.10
N THR A 96 -6.34 15.78 16.44
CA THR A 96 -7.66 15.60 17.06
C THR A 96 -8.08 14.15 16.95
N ALA A 97 -8.30 13.50 18.07
CA ALA A 97 -8.69 12.09 18.14
C ALA A 97 -9.84 11.87 19.10
N MET A 98 -10.51 10.73 18.94
CA MET A 98 -11.58 10.34 19.88
C MET A 98 -11.56 8.84 20.16
N ASN A 99 -11.95 8.48 21.41
CA ASN A 99 -12.22 7.13 21.84
C ASN A 99 -13.34 7.13 22.89
N ARG A 100 -13.70 5.95 23.42
CA ARG A 100 -14.76 5.84 24.44
C ARG A 100 -14.33 6.31 25.82
N GLU A 101 -13.05 6.23 26.14
CA GLU A 101 -12.50 6.52 27.47
C GLU A 101 -12.25 8.01 27.66
N ASP A 102 -11.58 8.64 26.67
CA ASP A 102 -11.14 10.04 26.75
C ASP A 102 -12.16 11.00 26.09
N GLY A 103 -13.13 10.49 25.33
CA GLY A 103 -13.99 11.31 24.48
C GLY A 103 -13.21 11.91 23.31
N LEU A 104 -13.52 13.16 22.96
CA LEU A 104 -12.77 13.96 21.98
C LEU A 104 -11.63 14.67 22.70
N PHE A 105 -10.41 14.54 22.19
CA PHE A 105 -9.21 15.13 22.76
C PHE A 105 -8.22 15.57 21.70
N GLU A 106 -7.31 16.46 22.07
CA GLU A 106 -6.25 16.98 21.20
C GLU A 106 -4.87 16.67 21.78
N ILE A 107 -3.94 16.41 20.87
CA ILE A 107 -2.54 16.12 21.14
C ILE A 107 -1.68 17.04 20.28
N GLN A 108 -0.68 17.70 20.87
CA GLN A 108 0.36 18.39 20.12
C GLN A 108 1.48 17.43 19.79
N ALA A 109 1.87 17.30 18.52
CA ALA A 109 3.03 16.54 18.09
C ALA A 109 4.15 17.49 17.62
N LYS A 110 5.42 17.14 17.90
CA LYS A 110 6.56 17.79 17.23
C LYS A 110 6.72 17.23 15.82
N ALA A 111 6.57 15.90 15.67
CA ALA A 111 6.52 15.26 14.36
C ALA A 111 5.33 14.27 14.28
N VAL A 112 4.80 14.08 13.06
CA VAL A 112 3.71 13.14 12.77
C VAL A 112 4.19 12.14 11.72
N ILE A 113 3.91 10.85 11.94
CA ILE A 113 4.12 9.80 10.93
C ILE A 113 2.77 9.29 10.47
N LEU A 114 2.45 9.51 9.20
CA LEU A 114 1.26 9.03 8.54
C LEU A 114 1.46 7.57 8.12
N ALA A 115 0.76 6.63 8.77
CA ALA A 115 0.87 5.19 8.57
C ALA A 115 -0.51 4.51 8.48
N MET A 116 -1.53 5.24 7.98
CA MET A 116 -2.94 4.82 7.96
C MET A 116 -3.25 3.70 6.96
N GLY A 117 -2.29 3.35 6.11
CA GLY A 117 -2.46 2.30 5.12
C GLY A 117 -3.40 2.68 3.96
N CYS A 118 -4.16 1.72 3.48
CA CYS A 118 -5.08 1.88 2.36
C CYS A 118 -6.39 1.12 2.61
N ARG A 119 -7.42 1.47 1.83
CA ARG A 119 -8.69 0.72 1.75
C ARG A 119 -8.90 0.15 0.37
N GLU A 120 -9.70 -0.89 0.26
CA GLU A 120 -10.09 -1.44 -1.02
C GLU A 120 -11.09 -0.53 -1.75
N ARG A 121 -11.01 -0.51 -3.07
CA ARG A 121 -11.96 0.20 -3.91
C ARG A 121 -13.35 -0.44 -3.79
N PRO A 122 -14.38 0.31 -3.32
CA PRO A 122 -15.71 -0.24 -3.12
C PRO A 122 -16.48 -0.40 -4.44
N ARG A 123 -17.53 -1.21 -4.42
CA ARG A 123 -18.44 -1.42 -5.58
C ARG A 123 -18.96 -0.12 -6.16
N GLY A 124 -19.26 0.88 -5.32
CA GLY A 124 -19.76 2.17 -5.76
C GLY A 124 -18.83 2.94 -6.69
N ALA A 125 -17.51 2.72 -6.57
CA ALA A 125 -16.51 3.34 -7.44
C ALA A 125 -16.37 2.68 -8.82
N LEU A 126 -16.97 1.50 -9.02
CA LEU A 126 -16.87 0.75 -10.27
C LEU A 126 -18.04 0.99 -11.22
N ASN A 127 -19.14 1.58 -10.71
CA ASN A 127 -20.37 1.82 -11.48
C ASN A 127 -20.91 0.57 -12.22
N ILE A 128 -20.75 -0.63 -11.62
CA ILE A 128 -21.28 -1.85 -12.20
C ILE A 128 -22.81 -1.77 -12.30
N PRO A 129 -23.42 -2.01 -13.46
CA PRO A 129 -24.87 -2.05 -13.63
C PRO A 129 -25.54 -3.12 -12.76
N GLY A 130 -26.86 -3.05 -12.63
CA GLY A 130 -27.66 -4.00 -11.88
C GLY A 130 -27.97 -3.56 -10.45
N TYR A 131 -28.47 -4.50 -9.66
CA TYR A 131 -28.89 -4.26 -8.29
C TYR A 131 -27.72 -4.10 -7.33
N ARG A 132 -28.03 -3.70 -6.08
CA ARG A 132 -27.05 -3.55 -4.97
C ARG A 132 -27.48 -4.43 -3.78
N PRO A 133 -27.59 -5.74 -3.98
CA PRO A 133 -28.01 -6.66 -2.94
C PRO A 133 -26.90 -6.92 -1.90
N ALA A 134 -27.22 -7.62 -0.82
CA ALA A 134 -26.25 -8.27 0.03
C ALA A 134 -25.44 -9.32 -0.77
N GLY A 135 -24.24 -9.68 -0.28
CA GLY A 135 -23.37 -10.66 -0.94
C GLY A 135 -22.31 -10.05 -1.86
N ILE A 136 -22.21 -8.71 -1.91
CA ILE A 136 -21.11 -8.02 -2.60
C ILE A 136 -20.15 -7.50 -1.54
N TYR A 137 -18.91 -7.99 -1.55
CA TYR A 137 -17.88 -7.62 -0.60
C TYR A 137 -16.58 -7.27 -1.32
N SER A 138 -15.76 -6.41 -0.75
CA SER A 138 -14.35 -6.39 -1.13
C SER A 138 -13.67 -7.67 -0.64
N ALA A 139 -12.60 -8.08 -1.31
CA ALA A 139 -11.89 -9.33 -0.98
C ALA A 139 -11.31 -9.31 0.44
N GLY A 140 -10.78 -8.16 0.89
CA GLY A 140 -10.28 -7.99 2.25
C GLY A 140 -11.38 -7.97 3.31
N THR A 141 -12.57 -7.43 3.00
CA THR A 141 -13.73 -7.57 3.91
C THR A 141 -14.13 -9.04 4.06
N ALA A 142 -14.19 -9.79 2.96
CA ALA A 142 -14.44 -11.23 3.01
C ALA A 142 -13.35 -11.98 3.79
N GLN A 143 -12.09 -11.57 3.64
CA GLN A 143 -10.97 -12.13 4.40
C GLN A 143 -11.14 -11.91 5.91
N ARG A 144 -11.54 -10.71 6.33
CA ARG A 144 -11.83 -10.41 7.74
C ARG A 144 -12.98 -11.28 8.26
N LEU A 145 -14.08 -11.35 7.51
CA LEU A 145 -15.23 -12.16 7.91
C LEU A 145 -14.85 -13.63 8.14
N VAL A 146 -14.07 -14.22 7.22
CA VAL A 146 -13.67 -15.63 7.34
C VAL A 146 -12.60 -15.82 8.42
N ASN A 147 -11.54 -15.02 8.41
CA ASN A 147 -10.34 -15.30 9.20
C ASN A 147 -10.40 -14.74 10.63
N ILE A 148 -11.18 -13.68 10.87
CA ILE A 148 -11.27 -13.03 12.19
C ILE A 148 -12.64 -13.27 12.85
N GLU A 149 -13.72 -13.09 12.07
CA GLU A 149 -15.08 -13.14 12.63
C GLU A 149 -15.71 -14.56 12.56
N GLY A 150 -15.13 -15.50 11.78
CA GLY A 150 -15.61 -16.85 11.62
C GLY A 150 -16.91 -16.97 10.80
N PHE A 151 -17.21 -15.98 9.97
CA PHE A 151 -18.39 -15.97 9.11
C PHE A 151 -18.06 -16.29 7.66
N MET A 152 -18.88 -17.13 7.04
CA MET A 152 -18.78 -17.44 5.62
C MET A 152 -19.59 -16.42 4.80
N PRO A 153 -18.95 -15.62 3.92
CA PRO A 153 -19.66 -14.61 3.11
C PRO A 153 -20.67 -15.21 2.15
N GLY A 154 -20.40 -16.40 1.63
CA GLY A 154 -21.28 -17.16 0.75
C GLY A 154 -20.68 -18.48 0.34
N ARG A 155 -21.42 -19.24 -0.50
CA ARG A 155 -21.06 -20.60 -0.90
C ARG A 155 -20.71 -20.75 -2.39
N GLU A 156 -21.29 -19.93 -3.23
CA GLU A 156 -21.02 -19.88 -4.67
C GLU A 156 -20.46 -18.49 -5.01
N VAL A 157 -19.17 -18.42 -5.31
CA VAL A 157 -18.41 -17.18 -5.36
C VAL A 157 -17.89 -16.89 -6.75
N VAL A 158 -18.05 -15.66 -7.19
CA VAL A 158 -17.33 -15.07 -8.32
C VAL A 158 -16.42 -13.96 -7.78
N ILE A 159 -15.22 -13.84 -8.32
CA ILE A 159 -14.25 -12.82 -7.92
C ILE A 159 -13.95 -11.93 -9.11
N LEU A 160 -14.07 -10.61 -8.94
CA LEU A 160 -13.63 -9.60 -9.90
C LEU A 160 -12.32 -8.98 -9.43
N GLY A 161 -11.29 -9.10 -10.27
CA GLY A 161 -9.93 -8.67 -10.03
C GLY A 161 -9.02 -9.82 -9.59
N SER A 162 -7.84 -9.90 -10.21
CA SER A 162 -6.82 -10.93 -9.98
C SER A 162 -5.60 -10.38 -9.22
N GLY A 163 -5.77 -9.33 -8.42
CA GLY A 163 -4.77 -8.91 -7.45
C GLY A 163 -4.58 -9.96 -6.35
N ASP A 164 -3.45 -9.91 -5.61
CA ASP A 164 -3.08 -10.94 -4.64
C ASP A 164 -4.18 -11.26 -3.62
N ILE A 165 -4.89 -10.26 -3.12
CA ILE A 165 -5.98 -10.46 -2.16
C ILE A 165 -7.11 -11.31 -2.79
N GLY A 166 -7.47 -11.03 -4.05
CA GLY A 166 -8.47 -11.80 -4.79
C GLY A 166 -8.07 -13.26 -5.00
N LEU A 167 -6.81 -13.49 -5.39
CA LEU A 167 -6.24 -14.84 -5.59
C LEU A 167 -6.19 -15.62 -4.26
N ILE A 168 -5.70 -15.00 -3.21
CA ILE A 168 -5.63 -15.60 -1.86
C ILE A 168 -7.04 -15.95 -1.36
N MET A 169 -8.01 -15.06 -1.60
CA MET A 169 -9.39 -15.32 -1.20
C MET A 169 -10.07 -16.41 -2.06
N ALA A 170 -9.71 -16.55 -3.33
CA ALA A 170 -10.17 -17.68 -4.13
C ALA A 170 -9.78 -19.02 -3.49
N ARG A 171 -8.51 -19.17 -3.11
CA ARG A 171 -8.02 -20.33 -2.39
C ARG A 171 -8.68 -20.47 -1.01
N ARG A 172 -8.75 -19.36 -0.24
CA ARG A 172 -9.28 -19.39 1.13
C ARG A 172 -10.73 -19.82 1.17
N MET A 173 -11.58 -19.23 0.34
CA MET A 173 -12.99 -19.58 0.24
C MET A 173 -13.19 -21.06 -0.16
N THR A 174 -12.35 -21.56 -1.08
CA THR A 174 -12.38 -22.96 -1.48
C THR A 174 -12.02 -23.90 -0.34
N LEU A 175 -11.00 -23.57 0.46
CA LEU A 175 -10.60 -24.35 1.64
C LEU A 175 -11.69 -24.39 2.72
N GLU A 176 -12.50 -23.34 2.82
CA GLU A 176 -13.65 -23.29 3.73
C GLU A 176 -14.93 -23.91 3.14
N GLY A 177 -14.84 -24.55 1.97
CA GLY A 177 -15.92 -25.31 1.38
C GLY A 177 -16.84 -24.51 0.45
N ALA A 178 -16.50 -23.28 0.08
CA ALA A 178 -17.20 -22.57 -0.98
C ALA A 178 -16.75 -23.03 -2.36
N LYS A 179 -17.61 -22.88 -3.37
CA LYS A 179 -17.28 -23.10 -4.77
C LYS A 179 -16.95 -21.76 -5.42
N VAL A 180 -15.68 -21.52 -5.65
CA VAL A 180 -15.23 -20.37 -6.47
C VAL A 180 -15.37 -20.76 -7.95
N LYS A 181 -16.25 -20.08 -8.68
CA LYS A 181 -16.60 -20.44 -10.07
C LYS A 181 -15.61 -19.87 -11.07
N VAL A 182 -15.14 -18.65 -10.84
CA VAL A 182 -14.26 -17.93 -11.76
C VAL A 182 -13.62 -16.73 -11.04
N VAL A 183 -12.40 -16.42 -11.45
CA VAL A 183 -11.77 -15.10 -11.21
C VAL A 183 -11.74 -14.37 -12.55
N ALA A 184 -12.33 -13.18 -12.62
CA ALA A 184 -12.34 -12.33 -13.80
C ALA A 184 -11.39 -11.14 -13.60
N GLU A 185 -10.62 -10.79 -14.61
CA GLU A 185 -9.67 -9.69 -14.63
C GLU A 185 -9.91 -8.78 -15.83
N LEU A 186 -10.06 -7.47 -15.57
CA LEU A 186 -10.26 -6.47 -16.59
C LEU A 186 -9.09 -6.37 -17.57
N MET A 187 -7.85 -6.51 -17.03
CA MET A 187 -6.63 -6.39 -17.80
C MET A 187 -6.33 -7.69 -18.59
N PRO A 188 -5.54 -7.62 -19.69
CA PRO A 188 -5.09 -8.80 -20.42
C PRO A 188 -3.98 -9.58 -19.68
N TYR A 189 -3.72 -9.24 -18.43
CA TYR A 189 -2.76 -9.91 -17.54
C TYR A 189 -3.24 -9.83 -16.09
N SER A 190 -2.81 -10.78 -15.24
CA SER A 190 -3.11 -10.76 -13.82
C SER A 190 -2.27 -9.69 -13.09
N GLY A 191 -2.89 -8.99 -12.14
CA GLY A 191 -2.23 -8.02 -11.26
C GLY A 191 -1.53 -8.66 -10.04
N GLY A 192 -1.76 -9.94 -9.77
CA GLY A 192 -1.16 -10.65 -8.64
C GLY A 192 0.17 -11.34 -9.00
N LEU A 193 0.91 -11.73 -7.98
CA LEU A 193 2.18 -12.44 -8.12
C LEU A 193 1.97 -13.80 -8.80
N LYS A 194 2.88 -14.18 -9.71
CA LYS A 194 2.80 -15.45 -10.45
C LYS A 194 2.64 -16.68 -9.54
N ARG A 195 3.34 -16.71 -8.39
CA ARG A 195 3.19 -17.80 -7.42
C ARG A 195 1.76 -17.93 -6.89
N ASN A 196 1.06 -16.80 -6.70
CA ASN A 196 -0.31 -16.81 -6.19
C ASN A 196 -1.30 -17.28 -7.26
N ILE A 197 -1.03 -17.02 -8.55
CA ILE A 197 -1.84 -17.62 -9.65
C ILE A 197 -1.77 -19.14 -9.56
N VAL A 198 -0.58 -19.71 -9.48
CA VAL A 198 -0.37 -21.17 -9.39
C VAL A 198 -1.02 -21.73 -8.13
N GLN A 199 -0.62 -21.22 -6.95
CA GLN A 199 -1.02 -21.77 -5.66
C GLN A 199 -2.48 -21.51 -5.27
N CYS A 200 -3.12 -20.52 -5.86
CA CYS A 200 -4.48 -20.13 -5.49
C CYS A 200 -5.52 -20.47 -6.55
N LEU A 201 -5.14 -20.58 -7.80
CA LEU A 201 -6.07 -20.91 -8.90
C LEU A 201 -5.75 -22.25 -9.54
N ASP A 202 -4.52 -22.43 -10.08
CA ASP A 202 -4.18 -23.63 -10.85
C ASP A 202 -4.30 -24.90 -10.00
N ASP A 203 -3.76 -24.89 -8.77
CA ASP A 203 -3.82 -26.02 -7.82
C ASP A 203 -5.26 -26.40 -7.42
N TYR A 204 -6.22 -25.49 -7.58
CA TYR A 204 -7.64 -25.71 -7.24
C TYR A 204 -8.55 -25.79 -8.46
N GLY A 205 -8.00 -25.71 -9.67
CA GLY A 205 -8.77 -25.74 -10.91
C GLY A 205 -9.75 -24.57 -11.07
N ILE A 206 -9.44 -23.41 -10.48
CA ILE A 206 -10.26 -22.21 -10.57
C ILE A 206 -9.91 -21.45 -11.85
N PRO A 207 -10.85 -21.24 -12.79
CA PRO A 207 -10.55 -20.56 -14.04
C PRO A 207 -10.27 -19.07 -13.84
N LEU A 208 -9.22 -18.57 -14.51
CA LEU A 208 -8.90 -17.15 -14.63
C LEU A 208 -9.31 -16.65 -16.02
N LYS A 209 -10.20 -15.66 -16.08
CA LYS A 209 -10.62 -14.99 -17.31
C LYS A 209 -10.02 -13.59 -17.37
N LEU A 210 -9.03 -13.41 -18.23
CA LEU A 210 -8.41 -12.11 -18.52
C LEU A 210 -9.26 -11.34 -19.54
N SER A 211 -9.14 -10.01 -19.55
CA SER A 211 -9.93 -9.12 -20.40
C SER A 211 -11.45 -9.31 -20.22
N HIS A 212 -11.90 -9.53 -18.98
CA HIS A 212 -13.31 -9.69 -18.63
C HIS A 212 -13.71 -8.77 -17.47
N THR A 213 -14.96 -8.34 -17.47
CA THR A 213 -15.53 -7.57 -16.37
C THR A 213 -16.96 -7.97 -16.07
N VAL A 214 -17.46 -7.59 -14.89
CA VAL A 214 -18.87 -7.76 -14.52
C VAL A 214 -19.69 -6.63 -15.16
N VAL A 215 -20.69 -7.01 -15.95
CA VAL A 215 -21.58 -6.07 -16.66
C VAL A 215 -22.98 -6.01 -16.10
N ASP A 216 -23.39 -6.99 -15.30
CA ASP A 216 -24.69 -6.99 -14.60
C ASP A 216 -24.64 -7.80 -13.30
N ILE A 217 -25.46 -7.40 -12.33
CA ILE A 217 -25.63 -8.09 -11.03
C ILE A 217 -27.12 -8.37 -10.84
N LYS A 218 -27.47 -9.66 -10.69
CA LYS A 218 -28.82 -10.17 -10.47
C LYS A 218 -29.11 -10.38 -8.99
N GLY A 219 -30.38 -10.24 -8.61
CA GLY A 219 -30.87 -10.40 -7.24
C GLY A 219 -31.10 -9.07 -6.52
N LYS A 220 -32.21 -8.94 -5.80
CA LYS A 220 -32.59 -7.71 -5.10
C LYS A 220 -32.15 -7.69 -3.65
N GLU A 221 -32.41 -8.77 -2.93
CA GLU A 221 -32.05 -8.89 -1.51
C GLU A 221 -30.61 -9.41 -1.33
N ARG A 222 -30.28 -10.46 -2.09
CA ARG A 222 -28.94 -11.04 -2.16
C ARG A 222 -28.55 -11.28 -3.62
N VAL A 223 -27.25 -11.38 -3.89
CA VAL A 223 -26.72 -11.79 -5.19
C VAL A 223 -27.25 -13.17 -5.54
N GLU A 224 -27.86 -13.32 -6.72
CA GLU A 224 -28.34 -14.58 -7.29
C GLU A 224 -27.52 -14.98 -8.52
N GLY A 225 -26.78 -14.04 -9.07
CA GLY A 225 -25.90 -14.23 -10.19
C GLY A 225 -25.24 -12.94 -10.67
N ILE A 226 -24.27 -13.10 -11.54
CA ILE A 226 -23.61 -12.01 -12.27
C ILE A 226 -23.47 -12.37 -13.74
N THR A 227 -23.31 -11.34 -14.56
CA THR A 227 -22.95 -11.50 -15.98
C THR A 227 -21.55 -10.94 -16.19
N LEU A 228 -20.64 -11.75 -16.74
CA LEU A 228 -19.33 -11.32 -17.25
C LEU A 228 -19.43 -11.02 -18.74
N ALA A 229 -18.60 -10.13 -19.24
CA ALA A 229 -18.36 -9.94 -20.67
C ALA A 229 -16.87 -9.69 -20.93
N GLU A 230 -16.43 -10.07 -22.14
CA GLU A 230 -15.10 -9.66 -22.63
C GLU A 230 -15.03 -8.14 -22.78
N VAL A 231 -13.83 -7.58 -22.66
CA VAL A 231 -13.59 -6.16 -22.91
C VAL A 231 -12.58 -5.95 -24.02
N ASP A 232 -12.75 -4.85 -24.75
CA ASP A 232 -11.81 -4.40 -25.77
C ASP A 232 -10.53 -3.79 -25.13
N SER A 233 -9.59 -3.36 -25.96
CA SER A 233 -8.35 -2.73 -25.53
C SER A 233 -8.52 -1.42 -24.75
N LYS A 234 -9.74 -0.85 -24.75
CA LYS A 234 -10.11 0.34 -23.97
C LYS A 234 -10.89 -0.01 -22.69
N GLY A 235 -11.03 -1.30 -22.38
CA GLY A 235 -11.79 -1.78 -21.23
C GLY A 235 -13.32 -1.70 -21.39
N LYS A 236 -13.84 -1.55 -22.60
CA LYS A 236 -15.28 -1.50 -22.86
C LYS A 236 -15.82 -2.91 -23.14
N PRO A 237 -16.95 -3.29 -22.51
CA PRO A 237 -17.58 -4.59 -22.79
C PRO A 237 -17.93 -4.77 -24.27
N ILE A 238 -17.65 -5.96 -24.80
CA ILE A 238 -17.95 -6.38 -26.17
C ILE A 238 -19.32 -7.04 -26.19
N PRO A 239 -20.33 -6.48 -26.87
CA PRO A 239 -21.65 -7.09 -26.95
C PRO A 239 -21.62 -8.49 -27.61
N GLY A 240 -22.39 -9.43 -27.06
CA GLY A 240 -22.49 -10.82 -27.56
C GLY A 240 -21.45 -11.76 -26.95
N THR A 241 -20.65 -11.27 -25.98
CA THR A 241 -19.69 -12.10 -25.23
C THR A 241 -20.14 -12.38 -23.80
N GLU A 242 -21.39 -12.06 -23.48
CA GLU A 242 -21.95 -12.16 -22.13
C GLU A 242 -22.03 -13.62 -21.68
N GLU A 243 -21.50 -13.90 -20.48
CA GLU A 243 -21.56 -15.19 -19.80
C GLU A 243 -22.23 -15.02 -18.43
N GLU A 244 -23.26 -15.85 -18.17
CA GLU A 244 -23.98 -15.82 -16.90
C GLU A 244 -23.39 -16.83 -15.90
N TYR A 245 -23.22 -16.35 -14.66
CA TYR A 245 -22.78 -17.16 -13.53
C TYR A 245 -23.81 -17.05 -12.40
N SER A 246 -24.45 -18.17 -12.04
CA SER A 246 -25.20 -18.21 -10.78
C SER A 246 -24.22 -18.15 -9.63
N CYS A 247 -24.45 -17.28 -8.67
CA CYS A 247 -23.62 -17.15 -7.46
C CYS A 247 -24.40 -16.42 -6.39
N ASP A 248 -24.03 -16.62 -5.13
CA ASP A 248 -24.59 -15.91 -3.99
C ASP A 248 -23.65 -14.82 -3.45
N THR A 249 -22.44 -14.74 -4.03
CA THR A 249 -21.41 -13.81 -3.56
C THR A 249 -20.51 -13.34 -4.70
N LEU A 250 -20.32 -12.02 -4.75
CA LEU A 250 -19.34 -11.35 -5.61
C LEU A 250 -18.27 -10.72 -4.74
N LEU A 251 -17.01 -11.14 -4.88
CA LEU A 251 -15.85 -10.51 -4.25
C LEU A 251 -15.18 -9.55 -5.23
N LEU A 252 -14.77 -8.39 -4.72
CA LEU A 252 -14.10 -7.34 -5.47
C LEU A 252 -12.66 -7.20 -5.00
N SER A 253 -11.69 -7.44 -5.89
CA SER A 253 -10.25 -7.23 -5.69
C SER A 253 -9.72 -6.28 -6.76
N VAL A 254 -10.27 -5.07 -6.80
CA VAL A 254 -10.18 -4.13 -7.94
C VAL A 254 -9.31 -2.90 -7.62
N GLY A 255 -8.33 -3.09 -6.79
CA GLY A 255 -7.34 -2.10 -6.43
C GLY A 255 -7.56 -1.48 -5.05
N LEU A 256 -6.51 -0.83 -4.59
CA LEU A 256 -6.42 -0.20 -3.27
C LEU A 256 -6.37 1.33 -3.42
N ILE A 257 -6.87 2.02 -2.41
CA ILE A 257 -6.89 3.48 -2.32
C ILE A 257 -6.19 3.87 -1.02
N PRO A 258 -5.04 4.56 -1.07
CA PRO A 258 -4.39 5.12 0.11
C PRO A 258 -5.32 6.01 0.93
N GLU A 259 -5.30 5.85 2.26
CA GLU A 259 -6.17 6.56 3.21
C GLU A 259 -5.63 7.96 3.51
N ASN A 260 -5.93 8.94 2.66
CA ASN A 260 -5.32 10.26 2.69
C ASN A 260 -6.31 11.42 2.86
N GLU A 261 -7.50 11.17 3.38
CA GLU A 261 -8.47 12.23 3.66
C GLU A 261 -7.91 13.23 4.68
N ILE A 262 -7.33 12.74 5.77
CA ILE A 262 -6.70 13.54 6.83
C ILE A 262 -5.47 14.28 6.26
N SER A 263 -4.62 13.59 5.49
CA SER A 263 -3.44 14.21 4.87
C SER A 263 -3.81 15.40 3.98
N LYS A 264 -4.88 15.26 3.19
CA LYS A 264 -5.42 16.36 2.35
C LYS A 264 -5.98 17.50 3.18
N GLY A 265 -6.71 17.19 4.25
CA GLY A 265 -7.25 18.18 5.19
C GLY A 265 -6.15 19.03 5.82
N MET A 266 -5.02 18.41 6.13
CA MET A 266 -3.82 19.05 6.68
C MET A 266 -3.09 19.95 5.66
N GLY A 267 -3.32 19.78 4.36
CA GLY A 267 -2.62 20.52 3.30
C GLY A 267 -1.39 19.81 2.75
N VAL A 268 -1.30 18.50 2.91
CA VAL A 268 -0.23 17.67 2.32
C VAL A 268 -0.41 17.60 0.81
N ASP A 269 0.66 17.85 0.06
CA ASP A 269 0.70 17.71 -1.39
C ASP A 269 0.61 16.24 -1.81
N MET A 270 -0.36 15.96 -2.71
CA MET A 270 -0.65 14.61 -3.14
C MET A 270 -0.08 14.29 -4.52
N ASN A 271 0.43 13.08 -4.69
CA ASN A 271 0.79 12.55 -6.00
C ASN A 271 -0.49 12.02 -6.69
N PRO A 272 -0.85 12.55 -7.88
CA PRO A 272 -2.09 12.16 -8.56
C PRO A 272 -2.08 10.70 -9.06
N VAL A 273 -0.91 10.08 -9.21
CA VAL A 273 -0.78 8.71 -9.70
C VAL A 273 -0.93 7.69 -8.57
N THR A 274 -0.24 7.91 -7.45
CA THR A 274 -0.31 7.01 -6.27
C THR A 274 -1.50 7.31 -5.38
N SER A 275 -2.04 8.53 -5.42
CA SER A 275 -2.99 9.08 -4.44
C SER A 275 -2.40 9.14 -3.01
N GLY A 276 -1.10 9.02 -2.87
CA GLY A 276 -0.35 9.19 -1.64
C GLY A 276 0.34 10.56 -1.57
N PRO A 277 0.93 10.92 -0.42
CA PRO A 277 1.73 12.13 -0.28
C PRO A 277 2.91 12.21 -1.26
N LYS A 278 3.27 13.41 -1.67
CA LYS A 278 4.59 13.64 -2.25
C LYS A 278 5.59 13.74 -1.12
N VAL A 279 6.69 13.01 -1.23
CA VAL A 279 7.73 12.99 -0.20
C VAL A 279 9.12 13.16 -0.82
N ASN A 280 10.05 13.66 0.00
CA ASN A 280 11.47 13.78 -0.30
C ASN A 280 12.25 12.52 0.13
N GLU A 281 13.58 12.56 0.07
CA GLU A 281 14.50 11.48 0.45
C GLU A 281 14.34 11.01 1.89
N SER A 282 13.83 11.86 2.78
CA SER A 282 13.59 11.56 4.19
C SER A 282 12.19 10.98 4.45
N LEU A 283 11.38 10.77 3.39
CA LEU A 283 9.95 10.45 3.46
C LEU A 283 9.12 11.55 4.14
N GLU A 284 9.64 12.76 4.18
CA GLU A 284 8.97 13.95 4.68
C GLU A 284 8.13 14.59 3.57
N THR A 285 6.95 15.07 3.92
CA THR A 285 6.02 15.74 3.01
C THR A 285 6.40 17.21 2.81
N ASN A 286 5.54 17.98 2.12
CA ASN A 286 5.68 19.45 2.05
C ASN A 286 5.43 20.16 3.39
N ILE A 287 4.95 19.47 4.42
CA ILE A 287 4.75 20.03 5.76
C ILE A 287 5.89 19.54 6.65
N PRO A 288 6.72 20.46 7.19
CA PRO A 288 7.84 20.11 8.03
C PRO A 288 7.47 19.28 9.25
N GLY A 289 8.21 18.19 9.47
CA GLY A 289 7.95 17.23 10.55
C GLY A 289 6.76 16.30 10.31
N VAL A 290 6.21 16.25 9.07
CA VAL A 290 5.18 15.30 8.70
C VAL A 290 5.74 14.30 7.69
N PHE A 291 5.80 13.04 8.10
CA PHE A 291 6.35 11.92 7.33
C PHE A 291 5.25 10.96 6.90
N ALA A 292 5.46 10.23 5.81
CA ALA A 292 4.52 9.21 5.35
C ALA A 292 5.26 7.94 4.96
N CYS A 293 4.68 6.76 5.29
CA CYS A 293 5.26 5.47 4.96
C CYS A 293 4.21 4.37 4.81
N GLY A 294 4.55 3.34 4.06
CA GLY A 294 3.68 2.20 3.79
C GLY A 294 2.55 2.54 2.81
N ASN A 295 1.45 1.80 2.87
CA ASN A 295 0.40 1.87 1.85
C ASN A 295 -0.38 3.19 1.80
N VAL A 296 -0.23 4.07 2.78
CA VAL A 296 -0.74 5.45 2.71
C VAL A 296 0.07 6.30 1.73
N LEU A 297 1.36 6.00 1.56
CA LEU A 297 2.28 6.67 0.64
C LEU A 297 2.16 6.11 -0.79
N HIS A 298 2.38 4.81 -0.92
CA HIS A 298 2.12 4.05 -2.15
C HIS A 298 1.91 2.57 -1.80
N VAL A 299 1.11 1.87 -2.61
CA VAL A 299 0.77 0.47 -2.32
C VAL A 299 1.98 -0.44 -2.60
N HIS A 300 2.40 -1.19 -1.59
CA HIS A 300 3.50 -2.16 -1.67
C HIS A 300 3.00 -3.59 -1.97
N ASP A 301 3.85 -4.43 -2.55
CA ASP A 301 3.59 -5.84 -2.81
C ASP A 301 3.97 -6.71 -1.60
N LEU A 302 5.02 -6.31 -0.86
CA LEU A 302 5.56 -7.05 0.28
C LEU A 302 5.58 -6.18 1.53
N VAL A 303 5.11 -6.72 2.64
CA VAL A 303 5.15 -6.03 3.94
C VAL A 303 6.58 -5.77 4.43
N ASP A 304 7.53 -6.58 4.00
CA ASP A 304 8.96 -6.38 4.30
C ASP A 304 9.44 -4.99 3.81
N PHE A 305 9.03 -4.58 2.61
CA PHE A 305 9.35 -3.26 2.07
C PHE A 305 8.59 -2.13 2.76
N VAL A 306 7.34 -2.40 3.20
CA VAL A 306 6.59 -1.46 4.06
C VAL A 306 7.38 -1.19 5.34
N SER A 307 7.88 -2.23 6.00
CA SER A 307 8.65 -2.09 7.25
C SER A 307 10.01 -1.44 7.05
N GLU A 308 10.69 -1.71 5.92
CA GLU A 308 11.95 -1.07 5.56
C GLU A 308 11.75 0.44 5.38
N GLU A 309 10.76 0.85 4.59
CA GLU A 309 10.40 2.25 4.36
C GLU A 309 9.99 2.95 5.66
N ALA A 310 9.17 2.29 6.48
CA ALA A 310 8.72 2.81 7.75
C ALA A 310 9.85 2.99 8.77
N LYS A 311 10.85 2.11 8.77
CA LYS A 311 12.07 2.29 9.59
C LYS A 311 12.83 3.56 9.19
N ALA A 312 12.91 3.84 7.88
CA ALA A 312 13.52 5.09 7.40
C ALA A 312 12.71 6.31 7.87
N ALA A 313 11.37 6.28 7.73
CA ALA A 313 10.51 7.36 8.21
C ALA A 313 10.66 7.60 9.72
N GLY A 314 10.69 6.54 10.53
CA GLY A 314 10.90 6.64 11.99
C GLY A 314 12.25 7.22 12.37
N LYS A 315 13.33 6.82 11.68
CA LYS A 315 14.68 7.37 11.84
C LYS A 315 14.72 8.86 11.51
N ASN A 316 14.12 9.25 10.38
CA ASN A 316 14.14 10.63 9.90
C ASN A 316 13.27 11.55 10.78
N ALA A 317 12.11 11.07 11.23
CA ALA A 317 11.29 11.78 12.21
C ALA A 317 12.05 12.01 13.54
N ALA A 318 12.80 11.01 14.00
CA ALA A 318 13.66 11.16 15.18
C ALA A 318 14.77 12.19 14.96
N ALA A 319 15.39 12.22 13.79
CA ALA A 319 16.40 13.22 13.44
C ALA A 319 15.80 14.64 13.43
N TYR A 320 14.63 14.82 12.84
CA TYR A 320 13.88 16.08 12.82
C TYR A 320 13.59 16.61 14.23
N VAL A 321 13.07 15.74 15.11
CA VAL A 321 12.77 16.11 16.51
C VAL A 321 14.04 16.51 17.27
N LYS A 322 15.16 15.79 17.10
CA LYS A 322 16.45 16.08 17.73
C LYS A 322 17.09 17.39 17.25
N ALA A 323 16.78 17.78 16.03
CA ALA A 323 17.21 19.04 15.44
C ALA A 323 16.26 20.22 15.80
N ASP A 324 15.36 20.04 16.78
CA ASP A 324 14.34 21.03 17.17
C ASP A 324 13.52 21.57 15.99
N GLY A 325 13.27 20.72 14.99
CA GLY A 325 12.47 21.08 13.81
C GLY A 325 13.20 21.99 12.81
N VAL A 326 14.52 22.05 12.87
CA VAL A 326 15.31 22.80 11.86
C VAL A 326 15.20 22.09 10.52
N GLU A 327 14.64 22.82 9.55
CA GLU A 327 14.47 22.34 8.19
C GLU A 327 15.80 22.34 7.43
N THR A 328 16.02 21.30 6.62
CA THR A 328 17.11 21.30 5.65
C THR A 328 16.77 22.23 4.49
N ALA A 329 17.69 23.08 4.07
CA ALA A 329 17.51 23.92 2.89
C ALA A 329 17.30 23.05 1.64
N ARG A 330 16.29 23.38 0.83
CA ARG A 330 15.82 22.60 -0.33
C ARG A 330 16.24 23.20 -1.70
N ASP A 331 17.09 24.20 -1.71
CA ASP A 331 17.47 24.94 -2.92
C ASP A 331 18.18 24.07 -3.98
N ASN A 332 18.76 22.95 -3.57
CA ASN A 332 19.51 22.03 -4.42
C ASN A 332 18.88 20.63 -4.52
N ASP A 333 17.57 20.54 -4.34
CA ASP A 333 16.86 19.26 -4.49
C ASP A 333 16.92 18.76 -5.93
N ILE A 334 17.31 17.50 -6.11
CA ILE A 334 17.28 16.78 -7.37
C ILE A 334 15.88 16.23 -7.58
N VAL A 335 15.25 16.56 -8.71
CA VAL A 335 13.90 16.07 -9.05
C VAL A 335 13.99 14.70 -9.70
N LEU A 336 13.18 13.75 -9.21
CA LEU A 336 12.98 12.45 -9.84
C LEU A 336 11.86 12.53 -10.87
N ASN A 337 12.21 12.31 -12.15
CA ASN A 337 11.30 12.46 -13.30
C ASN A 337 10.95 11.10 -13.90
N PRO A 338 9.78 10.51 -13.59
CA PRO A 338 9.32 9.27 -14.19
C PRO A 338 8.74 9.53 -15.59
N ILE A 339 9.26 8.86 -16.61
CA ILE A 339 8.77 8.94 -18.00
C ILE A 339 8.78 7.56 -18.67
N GLU A 340 8.30 7.46 -19.91
CA GLU A 340 8.44 6.31 -20.82
C GLU A 340 8.32 4.94 -20.14
N GLY A 341 7.11 4.61 -19.70
CA GLY A 341 6.81 3.33 -19.06
C GLY A 341 6.84 3.35 -17.53
N VAL A 342 7.47 4.34 -16.89
CA VAL A 342 7.46 4.54 -15.43
C VAL A 342 6.33 5.49 -15.06
N ARG A 343 5.49 5.08 -14.10
CA ARG A 343 4.29 5.85 -13.72
C ARG A 343 4.54 6.90 -12.66
N TYR A 344 5.41 6.62 -11.72
CA TYR A 344 5.75 7.48 -10.58
C TYR A 344 7.05 7.00 -9.94
N THR A 345 7.66 7.85 -9.13
CA THR A 345 8.78 7.51 -8.25
C THR A 345 8.46 7.91 -6.80
N VAL A 346 8.97 7.16 -5.85
CA VAL A 346 8.99 7.48 -4.43
C VAL A 346 10.42 7.25 -3.92
N PRO A 347 11.08 8.31 -3.41
CA PRO A 347 10.63 9.70 -3.27
C PRO A 347 10.48 10.44 -4.61
N GLY A 348 9.96 11.68 -4.54
CA GLY A 348 9.86 12.58 -5.69
C GLY A 348 11.05 13.52 -5.85
N THR A 349 11.79 13.78 -4.77
CA THR A 349 13.00 14.63 -4.74
C THR A 349 14.07 14.03 -3.86
N ILE A 350 15.34 14.40 -4.09
CA ILE A 350 16.49 13.99 -3.28
C ILE A 350 17.36 15.20 -2.98
N ASN A 351 17.60 15.46 -1.69
CA ASN A 351 18.63 16.35 -1.23
C ASN A 351 19.87 15.55 -0.80
N VAL A 352 20.96 15.70 -1.53
CA VAL A 352 22.18 14.91 -1.30
C VAL A 352 22.80 15.18 0.06
N SER A 353 22.65 16.41 0.58
CA SER A 353 23.19 16.77 1.91
C SER A 353 22.46 16.05 3.03
N ASN A 354 21.16 15.79 2.86
CA ASN A 354 20.27 15.23 3.86
C ASN A 354 20.04 13.71 3.74
N MET A 355 20.37 13.10 2.60
CA MET A 355 20.18 11.67 2.40
C MET A 355 21.17 10.83 3.21
N ASP A 356 20.77 9.60 3.51
CA ASP A 356 21.68 8.55 3.99
C ASP A 356 22.70 8.15 2.92
N GLU A 357 23.64 7.25 3.25
CA GLU A 357 24.66 6.74 2.31
C GLU A 357 24.07 6.15 1.04
N GLN A 358 22.84 5.62 1.13
CA GLN A 358 22.10 5.08 0.00
C GLN A 358 20.61 5.36 0.14
N ILE A 359 19.95 5.67 -0.97
CA ILE A 359 18.50 5.75 -1.06
C ILE A 359 17.96 4.74 -2.07
N THR A 360 16.81 4.15 -1.74
CA THR A 360 16.06 3.29 -2.65
C THR A 360 14.92 4.08 -3.26
N VAL A 361 14.95 4.27 -4.57
CA VAL A 361 13.84 4.87 -5.33
C VAL A 361 12.96 3.76 -5.85
N ARG A 362 11.71 3.73 -5.40
CA ARG A 362 10.70 2.73 -5.80
C ARG A 362 9.75 3.30 -6.83
N PHE A 363 9.32 2.46 -7.76
CA PHE A 363 8.39 2.86 -8.83
C PHE A 363 7.60 1.68 -9.37
N ARG A 364 6.52 1.97 -10.09
CA ARG A 364 5.77 0.99 -10.88
C ARG A 364 5.74 1.37 -12.34
N VAL A 365 5.63 0.35 -13.20
CA VAL A 365 5.51 0.52 -14.64
C VAL A 365 4.04 0.58 -15.08
N GLY A 366 3.79 1.17 -16.26
CA GLY A 366 2.45 1.35 -16.81
C GLY A 366 1.94 0.17 -17.66
N GLY A 367 2.79 -0.79 -17.97
CA GLY A 367 2.47 -1.95 -18.82
C GLY A 367 3.45 -3.10 -18.56
N VAL A 368 3.22 -4.22 -19.26
CA VAL A 368 4.15 -5.36 -19.23
C VAL A 368 5.21 -5.17 -20.29
N TYR A 369 6.47 -5.07 -19.88
CA TYR A 369 7.63 -4.94 -20.77
C TYR A 369 8.51 -6.18 -20.65
N LYS A 370 8.82 -6.81 -21.80
CA LYS A 370 9.68 -7.99 -21.89
C LYS A 370 11.03 -7.61 -22.53
N ASN A 371 12.10 -8.23 -22.05
CA ASN A 371 13.46 -7.98 -22.54
C ASN A 371 13.78 -6.49 -22.61
N CYS A 372 13.54 -5.79 -21.51
CA CYS A 372 13.69 -4.34 -21.40
C CYS A 372 14.84 -3.97 -20.45
N TYR A 373 15.09 -2.68 -20.35
CA TYR A 373 16.05 -2.11 -19.42
C TYR A 373 15.37 -1.08 -18.52
N VAL A 374 15.65 -1.14 -17.23
CA VAL A 374 15.40 -0.04 -16.31
C VAL A 374 16.59 0.89 -16.37
N SER A 375 16.37 2.12 -16.83
CA SER A 375 17.41 3.11 -17.03
C SER A 375 17.19 4.35 -16.17
N ALA A 376 18.28 4.90 -15.62
CA ALA A 376 18.25 6.21 -14.98
C ALA A 376 19.30 7.12 -15.64
N TYR A 377 18.86 8.33 -15.94
CA TYR A 377 19.67 9.38 -16.53
C TYR A 377 19.87 10.48 -15.49
N PHE A 378 21.11 10.93 -15.35
CA PHE A 378 21.48 12.09 -14.56
C PHE A 378 21.58 13.27 -15.51
N ASP A 379 20.58 14.14 -15.49
CA ASP A 379 20.27 15.06 -16.58
C ASP A 379 20.25 14.31 -17.93
N ASP A 380 21.23 14.51 -18.80
CA ASP A 380 21.32 13.87 -20.12
C ASP A 380 22.21 12.60 -20.14
N GLU A 381 22.96 12.29 -19.08
CA GLU A 381 23.89 11.16 -19.03
C GLU A 381 23.20 9.88 -18.49
N ARG A 382 23.25 8.78 -19.26
CA ARG A 382 22.74 7.49 -18.83
C ARG A 382 23.70 6.82 -17.84
N VAL A 383 23.37 6.85 -16.54
CA VAL A 383 24.20 6.33 -15.46
C VAL A 383 23.81 4.91 -15.05
N ILE A 384 22.52 4.59 -15.10
CA ILE A 384 22.02 3.25 -14.78
C ILE A 384 21.36 2.66 -16.04
N HIS A 385 21.69 1.40 -16.34
CA HIS A 385 21.09 0.65 -17.44
C HIS A 385 21.06 -0.84 -17.09
N ARG A 386 19.96 -1.28 -16.44
CA ARG A 386 19.85 -2.63 -15.88
C ARG A 386 18.85 -3.47 -16.66
N LYS A 387 19.34 -4.55 -17.29
CA LYS A 387 18.49 -5.50 -18.02
C LYS A 387 17.49 -6.19 -17.11
N ARG A 388 16.24 -6.26 -17.56
CA ARG A 388 15.14 -6.97 -16.92
C ARG A 388 14.46 -7.90 -17.93
N PRO A 389 14.32 -9.21 -17.60
CA PRO A 389 13.59 -10.13 -18.48
C PRO A 389 12.13 -9.71 -18.66
N VAL A 390 11.49 -9.30 -17.55
CA VAL A 390 10.11 -8.79 -17.51
C VAL A 390 10.00 -7.77 -16.39
N VAL A 391 9.23 -6.72 -16.64
CA VAL A 391 8.68 -5.81 -15.61
C VAL A 391 7.18 -5.68 -15.85
N ALA A 392 6.38 -5.63 -14.79
CA ALA A 392 4.92 -5.63 -14.87
C ALA A 392 4.30 -4.67 -13.85
N PRO A 393 3.11 -4.11 -14.11
CA PRO A 393 2.45 -3.16 -13.22
C PRO A 393 2.15 -3.71 -11.81
N GLY A 394 1.97 -5.02 -11.68
CA GLY A 394 1.72 -5.70 -10.41
C GLY A 394 2.95 -5.80 -9.50
N GLU A 395 4.15 -5.60 -10.01
CA GLU A 395 5.40 -5.73 -9.26
C GLU A 395 6.09 -4.37 -9.10
N MET A 396 6.58 -4.10 -7.87
CA MET A 396 7.34 -2.89 -7.55
C MET A 396 8.78 -3.05 -8.06
N GLU A 397 9.25 -2.07 -8.81
CA GLU A 397 10.65 -1.96 -9.23
C GLU A 397 11.40 -0.96 -8.35
N GLU A 398 12.73 -1.11 -8.29
CA GLU A 398 13.59 -0.21 -7.53
C GLU A 398 14.91 0.09 -8.24
N ILE A 399 15.43 1.28 -8.02
CA ILE A 399 16.83 1.64 -8.25
C ILE A 399 17.45 2.13 -6.94
N LYS A 400 18.74 1.85 -6.76
CA LYS A 400 19.50 2.31 -5.60
C LYS A 400 20.51 3.35 -6.05
N LEU A 401 20.51 4.48 -5.34
CA LEU A 401 21.41 5.59 -5.58
C LEU A 401 22.25 5.79 -4.34
N THR A 402 23.57 5.84 -4.49
CA THR A 402 24.48 6.11 -3.38
C THR A 402 24.83 7.59 -3.31
N LYS A 403 25.04 8.07 -2.09
CA LYS A 403 25.48 9.45 -1.86
C LYS A 403 26.79 9.76 -2.56
N GLU A 404 27.75 8.82 -2.53
CA GLU A 404 29.02 8.93 -3.23
C GLU A 404 28.83 9.13 -4.75
N GLN A 405 27.91 8.37 -5.36
CA GLN A 405 27.57 8.51 -6.78
C GLN A 405 26.99 9.89 -7.10
N LEU A 406 26.03 10.38 -6.29
CA LEU A 406 25.40 11.69 -6.51
C LEU A 406 26.35 12.85 -6.28
N LEU A 407 27.30 12.76 -5.35
CA LEU A 407 28.32 13.76 -5.11
C LEU A 407 29.29 13.96 -6.29
N GLN A 408 29.38 13.01 -7.22
CA GLN A 408 30.15 13.16 -8.46
C GLN A 408 29.47 14.11 -9.47
N TYR A 409 28.20 14.47 -9.23
CA TYR A 409 27.38 15.32 -10.10
C TYR A 409 26.86 16.55 -9.31
N PRO A 410 27.74 17.51 -8.96
CA PRO A 410 27.36 18.61 -8.05
C PRO A 410 26.28 19.56 -8.59
N ASP A 411 26.12 19.61 -9.92
CA ASP A 411 25.15 20.47 -10.61
C ASP A 411 23.91 19.71 -11.09
N LEU A 412 23.75 18.44 -10.70
CA LEU A 412 22.64 17.57 -11.09
C LEU A 412 21.29 18.17 -10.66
N LYS A 413 20.36 18.30 -11.60
CA LYS A 413 19.02 18.84 -11.37
C LYS A 413 17.93 17.78 -11.46
N THR A 414 18.11 16.79 -12.34
CA THR A 414 17.04 15.82 -12.64
C THR A 414 17.61 14.40 -12.76
N ILE A 415 16.97 13.46 -12.14
CA ILE A 415 17.18 12.04 -12.39
C ILE A 415 15.95 11.49 -13.10
N THR A 416 16.10 11.20 -14.40
CA THR A 416 15.03 10.65 -15.22
C THR A 416 15.05 9.13 -15.17
N VAL A 417 13.92 8.51 -14.76
CA VAL A 417 13.75 7.05 -14.71
C VAL A 417 12.79 6.61 -15.78
N LYS A 418 13.21 5.64 -16.61
CA LYS A 418 12.39 5.13 -17.72
C LYS A 418 12.65 3.66 -18.04
N ILE A 419 11.74 3.06 -18.82
CA ILE A 419 11.88 1.73 -19.40
C ILE A 419 12.31 1.86 -20.85
N GLU A 420 13.42 1.22 -21.21
CA GLU A 420 13.92 1.17 -22.59
C GLU A 420 13.76 -0.23 -23.17
N GLN A 421 13.36 -0.30 -24.43
CA GLN A 421 13.32 -1.53 -25.22
C GLN A 421 14.32 -1.36 -26.38
N GLU A 422 15.28 -2.25 -26.49
CA GLU A 422 16.23 -2.31 -27.61
C GLU A 422 15.70 -3.19 -28.73
#